data_779afae0dec4e413d4c2fdef11e5ad9d
#
_entry.id   779afae0dec4e413d4c2fdef11e5ad9d
#
_cell.length_a   1.000
_cell.length_b   1.000
_cell.length_c   1.000
_cell.angle_alpha   90.00
_cell.angle_beta   90.00
_cell.angle_gamma   90.00
#
_symmetry.space_group_name_H-M   'P 1'
#
loop_
_entity.id
_entity.type
_entity.pdbx_description
1 polymer ?
#
loop_
_entity_poly.entity_id
_entity_poly.type
_entity_poly.pdbx_seq_one_letter_code
_entity_poly.pdbx_strand_id
1 'polypeptide(L)'
;VLGCSGGYGLASRIVAGFGCGAKTLGVSFEKAPTENKTASAGWYNNKAFESRAAQQGLYAKTLDGDAFSDAMREQVLATIKADLGKIDLVVYSLASPVRQHPKTDVLHRSSIKPLGEVLDIKTVHVEKGEVSAVALEPATEQEIADTVTVMGGEDWEYWIDALLAEDLLAPNAKTVAYTYIGSELTWPIYWEGTLGKAKADLDRASGEIQQKLQSIGGDARVAVLKAIVSQASAAIPVVPLYAALLFRVMKEQGSHEECIEHIERLFTTQLSSGAHMRLDDSGRIRVDDLELAEAVQAEVKRRWPLVDTQNLPELGDLAGFRADFLKIFGFGIEGVDYDAEVDPQRIS
;
A
#
# COMPACT_ATOMS: atom_id res chain seq x y z
N VAL A 1 3.11 -10.60 5.95
CA VAL A 1 2.84 -9.35 5.24
C VAL A 1 3.77 -9.24 4.06
N LEU A 2 3.24 -9.25 2.85
CA LEU A 2 3.98 -9.07 1.61
C LEU A 2 4.01 -7.58 1.26
N GLY A 3 5.21 -6.97 1.16
CA GLY A 3 5.38 -5.52 1.05
C GLY A 3 5.32 -4.81 2.42
N CYS A 4 6.23 -5.16 3.35
CA CYS A 4 6.11 -4.82 4.77
C CYS A 4 6.94 -3.61 5.23
N SER A 5 7.69 -2.96 4.36
CA SER A 5 8.70 -1.96 4.73
C SER A 5 8.22 -0.51 4.80
N GLY A 6 7.00 -0.24 4.30
CA GLY A 6 6.42 1.10 4.27
C GLY A 6 4.90 1.10 4.07
N GLY A 7 4.29 2.27 4.15
CA GLY A 7 2.87 2.48 3.89
C GLY A 7 1.94 1.51 4.62
N TYR A 8 0.91 1.06 3.93
CA TYR A 8 -0.10 0.15 4.50
C TYR A 8 0.48 -1.18 5.01
N GLY A 9 1.50 -1.73 4.33
CA GLY A 9 2.11 -3.00 4.73
C GLY A 9 2.84 -2.89 6.06
N LEU A 10 3.63 -1.82 6.27
CA LEU A 10 4.28 -1.56 7.56
C LEU A 10 3.24 -1.28 8.65
N ALA A 11 2.24 -0.45 8.35
CA ALA A 11 1.15 -0.16 9.29
C ALA A 11 0.41 -1.46 9.69
N SER A 12 0.13 -2.35 8.74
CA SER A 12 -0.48 -3.67 9.03
C SER A 12 0.38 -4.50 9.97
N ARG A 13 1.70 -4.48 9.75
CA ARG A 13 2.64 -5.22 10.60
C ARG A 13 2.71 -4.63 12.01
N ILE A 14 2.68 -3.28 12.12
CA ILE A 14 2.64 -2.58 13.41
C ILE A 14 1.36 -2.91 14.17
N VAL A 15 0.21 -2.80 13.53
CA VAL A 15 -1.09 -3.10 14.15
C VAL A 15 -1.20 -4.57 14.54
N ALA A 16 -0.82 -5.50 13.65
CA ALA A 16 -0.84 -6.93 13.97
C ALA A 16 0.11 -7.27 15.14
N GLY A 17 1.35 -6.77 15.12
CA GLY A 17 2.34 -7.07 16.16
C GLY A 17 2.00 -6.42 17.48
N PHE A 18 1.92 -5.08 17.51
CA PHE A 18 1.77 -4.35 18.78
C PHE A 18 0.32 -4.18 19.23
N GLY A 19 -0.63 -4.08 18.29
CA GLY A 19 -2.04 -3.96 18.61
C GLY A 19 -2.71 -5.29 18.93
N CYS A 20 -2.36 -6.36 18.19
CA CYS A 20 -2.98 -7.68 18.35
C CYS A 20 -2.08 -8.72 19.01
N GLY A 21 -0.82 -8.43 19.31
CA GLY A 21 0.14 -9.39 19.87
C GLY A 21 0.52 -10.53 18.92
N ALA A 22 0.33 -10.34 17.62
CA ALA A 22 0.58 -11.38 16.62
C ALA A 22 2.08 -11.59 16.37
N LYS A 23 2.47 -12.83 16.09
CA LYS A 23 3.75 -13.12 15.46
C LYS A 23 3.72 -12.61 14.01
N THR A 24 4.74 -11.90 13.56
CA THR A 24 4.75 -11.30 12.22
C THR A 24 5.95 -11.75 11.40
N LEU A 25 5.70 -12.20 10.17
CA LEU A 25 6.69 -12.41 9.13
C LEU A 25 6.44 -11.40 8.01
N GLY A 26 7.44 -10.62 7.65
CA GLY A 26 7.36 -9.64 6.58
C GLY A 26 8.27 -9.99 5.42
N VAL A 27 7.85 -9.64 4.21
CA VAL A 27 8.68 -9.70 2.99
C VAL A 27 8.83 -8.29 2.46
N SER A 28 10.05 -7.89 2.15
CA SER A 28 10.39 -6.60 1.55
C SER A 28 11.50 -6.73 0.53
N PHE A 29 11.69 -5.71 -0.29
CA PHE A 29 12.77 -5.65 -1.26
C PHE A 29 13.59 -4.38 -1.03
N GLU A 30 14.41 -4.42 0.02
CA GLU A 30 15.14 -3.28 0.53
C GLU A 30 16.65 -3.47 0.38
N LYS A 31 17.39 -2.35 0.42
CA LYS A 31 18.85 -2.37 0.33
C LYS A 31 19.44 -2.17 1.70
N ALA A 32 20.24 -3.16 2.14
CA ALA A 32 21.04 -3.05 3.35
C ALA A 32 22.12 -1.95 3.23
N PRO A 33 22.62 -1.39 4.35
CA PRO A 33 23.70 -0.41 4.32
C PRO A 33 25.02 -1.06 3.92
N THR A 34 25.92 -0.25 3.41
CA THR A 34 27.32 -0.61 3.16
C THR A 34 28.22 0.33 3.96
N GLU A 35 29.53 0.11 3.95
CA GLU A 35 30.48 0.99 4.64
C GLU A 35 30.35 2.47 4.27
N ASN A 36 29.96 2.76 3.00
CA ASN A 36 29.94 4.11 2.46
C ASN A 36 28.53 4.57 2.01
N LYS A 37 27.49 3.80 2.34
CA LYS A 37 26.14 4.12 1.90
C LYS A 37 25.10 3.66 2.91
N THR A 38 24.16 4.55 3.24
CA THR A 38 23.00 4.23 4.06
C THR A 38 22.11 3.18 3.39
N ALA A 39 21.37 2.45 4.20
CA ALA A 39 20.31 1.57 3.72
C ALA A 39 19.16 2.38 3.09
N SER A 40 18.25 1.70 2.42
CA SER A 40 16.94 2.27 2.10
C SER A 40 16.13 2.51 3.38
N ALA A 41 15.22 3.49 3.35
CA ALA A 41 14.40 3.82 4.52
C ALA A 41 13.60 2.63 5.04
N GLY A 42 13.04 1.83 4.13
CA GLY A 42 12.27 0.63 4.49
C GLY A 42 13.11 -0.44 5.19
N TRP A 43 14.41 -0.54 4.90
CA TRP A 43 15.29 -1.45 5.63
C TRP A 43 15.41 -1.04 7.10
N TYR A 44 15.63 0.26 7.36
CA TYR A 44 15.68 0.78 8.74
C TYR A 44 14.34 0.61 9.46
N ASN A 45 13.22 0.85 8.78
CA ASN A 45 11.89 0.62 9.33
C ASN A 45 11.71 -0.83 9.79
N ASN A 46 12.10 -1.80 8.95
CA ASN A 46 12.02 -3.21 9.29
C ASN A 46 12.90 -3.55 10.50
N LYS A 47 14.12 -3.03 10.56
CA LYS A 47 15.03 -3.27 11.68
C LYS A 47 14.55 -2.63 12.98
N ALA A 48 14.03 -1.41 12.90
CA ALA A 48 13.41 -0.75 14.05
C ALA A 48 12.19 -1.53 14.56
N PHE A 49 11.34 -2.01 13.63
CA PHE A 49 10.19 -2.84 14.00
C PHE A 49 10.62 -4.13 14.69
N GLU A 50 11.58 -4.88 14.14
CA GLU A 50 12.11 -6.11 14.73
C GLU A 50 12.71 -5.86 16.11
N SER A 51 13.50 -4.80 16.27
CA SER A 51 14.10 -4.40 17.56
C SER A 51 13.02 -4.09 18.61
N ARG A 52 12.01 -3.28 18.24
CA ARG A 52 10.91 -2.94 19.15
C ARG A 52 10.05 -4.14 19.51
N ALA A 53 9.77 -5.02 18.55
CA ALA A 53 9.04 -6.27 18.80
C ALA A 53 9.79 -7.17 19.79
N ALA A 54 11.08 -7.34 19.59
CA ALA A 54 11.92 -8.13 20.50
C ALA A 54 11.94 -7.58 21.94
N GLN A 55 11.99 -6.24 22.10
CA GLN A 55 11.91 -5.59 23.42
C GLN A 55 10.60 -5.89 24.16
N GLN A 56 9.52 -6.19 23.40
CA GLN A 56 8.21 -6.56 23.94
C GLN A 56 7.96 -8.08 23.97
N GLY A 57 8.97 -8.89 23.65
CA GLY A 57 8.85 -10.35 23.60
C GLY A 57 8.00 -10.87 22.44
N LEU A 58 7.79 -10.06 21.40
CA LEU A 58 7.02 -10.42 20.21
C LEU A 58 7.96 -11.02 19.15
N TYR A 59 7.47 -12.05 18.44
CA TYR A 59 8.17 -12.58 17.28
C TYR A 59 7.97 -11.64 16.07
N ALA A 60 9.08 -11.19 15.49
CA ALA A 60 9.08 -10.43 14.26
C ALA A 60 10.30 -10.81 13.42
N LYS A 61 10.09 -11.15 12.16
CA LYS A 61 11.15 -11.50 11.21
C LYS A 61 10.87 -10.88 9.85
N THR A 62 11.89 -10.38 9.19
CA THR A 62 11.81 -9.86 7.83
C THR A 62 12.71 -10.67 6.91
N LEU A 63 12.22 -10.99 5.73
CA LEU A 63 12.98 -11.55 4.64
C LEU A 63 13.07 -10.49 3.53
N ASP A 64 14.30 -10.15 3.13
CA ASP A 64 14.54 -9.18 2.08
C ASP A 64 14.83 -9.90 0.76
N GLY A 65 14.04 -9.62 -0.27
CA GLY A 65 14.16 -10.17 -1.61
C GLY A 65 12.91 -9.94 -2.45
N ASP A 66 13.00 -10.32 -3.71
CA ASP A 66 11.89 -10.15 -4.65
C ASP A 66 10.71 -11.06 -4.29
N ALA A 67 9.63 -10.46 -3.80
CA ALA A 67 8.40 -11.16 -3.44
C ALA A 67 7.74 -11.90 -4.62
N PHE A 68 8.03 -11.49 -5.86
CA PHE A 68 7.51 -12.15 -7.06
C PHE A 68 8.26 -13.44 -7.43
N SER A 69 9.43 -13.68 -6.83
CA SER A 69 10.26 -14.83 -7.15
C SER A 69 9.82 -16.12 -6.44
N ASP A 70 9.99 -17.26 -7.12
CA ASP A 70 9.77 -18.58 -6.50
C ASP A 70 10.75 -18.82 -5.34
N ALA A 71 12.00 -18.36 -5.46
CA ALA A 71 12.99 -18.49 -4.39
C ALA A 71 12.55 -17.79 -3.08
N MET A 72 11.93 -16.60 -3.18
CA MET A 72 11.40 -15.92 -1.99
C MET A 72 10.20 -16.68 -1.41
N ARG A 73 9.30 -17.20 -2.26
CA ARG A 73 8.18 -18.03 -1.79
C ARG A 73 8.69 -19.24 -1.02
N GLU A 74 9.64 -19.97 -1.57
CA GLU A 74 10.26 -21.14 -0.89
C GLU A 74 10.87 -20.76 0.47
N GLN A 75 11.60 -19.64 0.54
CA GLN A 75 12.20 -19.16 1.77
C GLN A 75 11.14 -18.79 2.83
N VAL A 76 10.04 -18.15 2.42
CA VAL A 76 8.92 -17.82 3.30
C VAL A 76 8.25 -19.09 3.82
N LEU A 77 7.93 -20.05 2.95
CA LEU A 77 7.32 -21.32 3.32
C LEU A 77 8.19 -22.09 4.34
N ALA A 78 9.50 -22.16 4.11
CA ALA A 78 10.45 -22.78 5.02
C ALA A 78 10.47 -22.05 6.38
N THR A 79 10.44 -20.71 6.37
CA THR A 79 10.41 -19.91 7.61
C THR A 79 9.11 -20.12 8.39
N ILE A 80 7.96 -20.15 7.71
CA ILE A 80 6.68 -20.41 8.37
C ILE A 80 6.69 -21.78 9.03
N LYS A 81 7.15 -22.83 8.34
CA LYS A 81 7.26 -24.18 8.90
C LYS A 81 8.14 -24.23 10.15
N ALA A 82 9.28 -23.54 10.10
CA ALA A 82 10.25 -23.57 11.21
C ALA A 82 9.78 -22.76 12.41
N ASP A 83 9.22 -21.57 12.21
CA ASP A 83 9.06 -20.56 13.26
C ASP A 83 7.59 -20.37 13.71
N LEU A 84 6.62 -20.59 12.83
CA LEU A 84 5.22 -20.17 13.03
C LEU A 84 4.23 -21.35 13.01
N GLY A 85 4.49 -22.36 12.21
CA GLY A 85 3.58 -23.48 11.96
C GLY A 85 2.50 -23.12 10.94
N LYS A 86 1.46 -22.40 11.31
CA LYS A 86 0.38 -21.95 10.42
C LYS A 86 0.16 -20.45 10.49
N ILE A 87 -0.45 -19.90 9.43
CA ILE A 87 -0.72 -18.47 9.25
C ILE A 87 -2.22 -18.22 9.34
N ASP A 88 -2.63 -17.26 10.17
CA ASP A 88 -4.02 -16.83 10.33
C ASP A 88 -4.41 -15.71 9.36
N LEU A 89 -3.45 -14.85 9.00
CA LEU A 89 -3.69 -13.71 8.12
C LEU A 89 -2.53 -13.51 7.14
N VAL A 90 -2.86 -13.40 5.85
CA VAL A 90 -1.96 -12.97 4.79
C VAL A 90 -2.37 -11.58 4.32
N VAL A 91 -1.48 -10.60 4.42
CA VAL A 91 -1.67 -9.26 3.86
C VAL A 91 -0.83 -9.13 2.60
N TYR A 92 -1.50 -8.90 1.46
CA TYR A 92 -0.88 -8.63 0.17
C TYR A 92 -0.88 -7.12 -0.10
N SER A 93 0.26 -6.48 0.09
CA SER A 93 0.45 -5.03 -0.01
C SER A 93 1.65 -4.68 -0.90
N LEU A 94 1.80 -5.40 -2.01
CA LEU A 94 2.87 -5.14 -2.97
C LEU A 94 2.50 -3.99 -3.89
N ALA A 95 3.43 -3.05 -4.06
CA ALA A 95 3.38 -1.98 -5.04
C ALA A 95 4.76 -1.87 -5.67
N SER A 96 4.89 -2.32 -6.91
CA SER A 96 6.15 -2.28 -7.65
C SER A 96 5.93 -1.72 -9.05
N PRO A 97 6.88 -0.95 -9.59
CA PRO A 97 6.82 -0.52 -10.99
C PRO A 97 7.19 -1.63 -11.97
N VAL A 98 7.79 -2.74 -11.49
CA VAL A 98 8.27 -3.84 -12.32
C VAL A 98 8.05 -5.18 -11.64
N ARG A 99 7.88 -6.23 -12.46
CA ARG A 99 7.84 -7.62 -12.03
C ARG A 99 8.60 -8.49 -13.03
N GLN A 100 9.61 -9.22 -12.56
CA GLN A 100 10.15 -10.36 -13.29
C GLN A 100 9.18 -11.52 -13.11
N HIS A 101 8.55 -11.97 -14.20
CA HIS A 101 7.55 -13.02 -14.12
C HIS A 101 8.22 -14.38 -13.85
N PRO A 102 7.91 -15.08 -12.75
CA PRO A 102 8.71 -16.24 -12.31
C PRO A 102 8.65 -17.45 -13.25
N LYS A 103 7.61 -17.55 -14.09
CA LYS A 103 7.42 -18.70 -15.00
C LYS A 103 7.88 -18.43 -16.43
N THR A 104 7.93 -17.17 -16.86
CA THR A 104 8.29 -16.79 -18.24
C THR A 104 9.63 -16.09 -18.33
N ASP A 105 10.18 -15.65 -17.20
CA ASP A 105 11.40 -14.86 -17.08
C ASP A 105 11.33 -13.50 -17.85
N VAL A 106 10.13 -13.03 -18.16
CA VAL A 106 9.90 -11.74 -18.80
C VAL A 106 9.78 -10.64 -17.76
N LEU A 107 10.49 -9.53 -17.97
CA LEU A 107 10.36 -8.33 -17.13
C LEU A 107 9.21 -7.47 -17.65
N HIS A 108 8.15 -7.38 -16.87
CA HIS A 108 7.00 -6.50 -17.11
C HIS A 108 7.16 -5.18 -16.36
N ARG A 109 6.63 -4.10 -16.96
CA ARG A 109 6.66 -2.75 -16.40
C ARG A 109 5.24 -2.18 -16.35
N SER A 110 4.80 -1.79 -15.17
CA SER A 110 3.52 -1.09 -15.02
C SER A 110 3.63 0.35 -15.52
N SER A 111 2.52 0.86 -16.00
CA SER A 111 2.36 2.26 -16.41
C SER A 111 1.14 2.88 -15.73
N ILE A 112 1.18 4.19 -15.49
CA ILE A 112 0.06 4.96 -14.96
C ILE A 112 -0.41 5.88 -16.07
N LYS A 113 -1.40 5.42 -16.83
CA LYS A 113 -1.91 6.10 -18.04
C LYS A 113 -3.42 5.97 -18.15
N PRO A 114 -4.08 6.96 -18.77
CA PRO A 114 -5.48 6.86 -19.14
C PRO A 114 -5.69 5.81 -20.24
N LEU A 115 -6.93 5.42 -20.47
CA LEU A 115 -7.31 4.52 -21.56
C LEU A 115 -8.01 5.31 -22.68
N GLY A 116 -7.73 4.95 -23.92
CA GLY A 116 -8.44 5.41 -25.12
C GLY A 116 -8.01 6.78 -25.62
N GLU A 117 -8.10 7.84 -24.82
CA GLU A 117 -7.85 9.22 -25.26
C GLU A 117 -6.82 9.94 -24.40
N VAL A 118 -6.25 11.02 -24.94
CA VAL A 118 -5.36 11.91 -24.17
C VAL A 118 -6.13 12.54 -23.02
N LEU A 119 -5.55 12.51 -21.84
CA LEU A 119 -6.14 13.08 -20.64
C LEU A 119 -5.38 14.32 -20.19
N ASP A 120 -6.07 15.45 -20.19
CA ASP A 120 -5.58 16.67 -19.54
C ASP A 120 -5.94 16.64 -18.05
N ILE A 121 -4.93 16.63 -17.19
CA ILE A 121 -5.14 16.51 -15.74
C ILE A 121 -4.38 17.59 -14.97
N LYS A 122 -5.03 18.14 -13.94
CA LYS A 122 -4.41 19.09 -13.03
C LYS A 122 -3.50 18.36 -12.05
N THR A 123 -2.31 18.88 -11.82
CA THR A 123 -1.29 18.33 -10.93
C THR A 123 -0.57 19.40 -10.15
N VAL A 124 0.31 19.00 -9.22
CA VAL A 124 1.19 19.92 -8.51
C VAL A 124 2.64 19.40 -8.50
N HIS A 125 3.58 20.28 -8.74
CA HIS A 125 4.99 19.98 -8.46
C HIS A 125 5.22 20.07 -6.95
N VAL A 126 5.35 18.91 -6.31
CA VAL A 126 5.32 18.81 -4.84
C VAL A 126 6.37 19.71 -4.17
N GLU A 127 7.61 19.75 -4.67
CA GLU A 127 8.67 20.57 -4.07
C GLU A 127 8.47 22.08 -4.26
N LYS A 128 8.01 22.52 -5.44
CA LYS A 128 7.84 23.96 -5.75
C LYS A 128 6.47 24.50 -5.33
N GLY A 129 5.45 23.65 -5.25
CA GLY A 129 4.08 24.06 -5.01
C GLY A 129 3.39 24.63 -6.25
N GLU A 130 3.95 24.41 -7.44
CA GLU A 130 3.42 24.92 -8.70
C GLU A 130 2.30 24.01 -9.21
N VAL A 131 1.09 24.55 -9.31
CA VAL A 131 -0.06 23.85 -9.90
C VAL A 131 -0.02 24.05 -11.41
N SER A 132 -0.16 22.97 -12.16
CA SER A 132 -0.15 22.95 -13.62
C SER A 132 -1.11 21.92 -14.18
N ALA A 133 -1.37 21.96 -15.47
CA ALA A 133 -2.02 20.89 -16.22
C ALA A 133 -0.97 20.14 -17.03
N VAL A 134 -1.13 18.81 -17.09
CA VAL A 134 -0.31 17.93 -17.93
C VAL A 134 -1.21 17.08 -18.81
N ALA A 135 -0.81 16.92 -20.07
CA ALA A 135 -1.47 16.01 -21.01
C ALA A 135 -0.80 14.63 -20.89
N LEU A 136 -1.58 13.59 -20.68
CA LEU A 136 -1.12 12.22 -20.56
C LEU A 136 -1.62 11.43 -21.77
N GLU A 137 -0.67 10.83 -22.50
CA GLU A 137 -0.99 9.94 -23.61
C GLU A 137 -1.66 8.66 -23.13
N PRO A 138 -2.63 8.11 -23.87
CA PRO A 138 -3.28 6.88 -23.52
C PRO A 138 -2.32 5.69 -23.54
N ALA A 139 -2.64 4.67 -22.75
CA ALA A 139 -1.87 3.44 -22.72
C ALA A 139 -2.08 2.62 -23.99
N THR A 140 -1.01 1.96 -24.44
CA THR A 140 -1.08 0.89 -25.44
C THR A 140 -1.66 -0.39 -24.80
N GLU A 141 -2.12 -1.33 -25.62
CA GLU A 141 -2.58 -2.64 -25.14
C GLU A 141 -1.49 -3.41 -24.37
N GLN A 142 -0.23 -3.28 -24.80
CA GLN A 142 0.90 -3.90 -24.12
C GLN A 142 1.14 -3.29 -22.74
N GLU A 143 1.06 -1.96 -22.60
CA GLU A 143 1.19 -1.28 -21.31
C GLU A 143 0.06 -1.64 -20.34
N ILE A 144 -1.16 -1.86 -20.86
CA ILE A 144 -2.29 -2.36 -20.07
C ILE A 144 -1.99 -3.78 -19.58
N ALA A 145 -1.60 -4.69 -20.48
CA ALA A 145 -1.30 -6.07 -20.14
C ALA A 145 -0.14 -6.19 -19.15
N ASP A 146 0.94 -5.43 -19.36
CA ASP A 146 2.08 -5.40 -18.46
C ASP A 146 1.68 -4.86 -17.07
N THR A 147 0.83 -3.83 -17.01
CA THR A 147 0.35 -3.28 -15.73
C THR A 147 -0.50 -4.30 -14.97
N VAL A 148 -1.37 -5.04 -15.66
CA VAL A 148 -2.13 -6.15 -15.07
C VAL A 148 -1.19 -7.24 -14.55
N THR A 149 -0.17 -7.61 -15.32
CA THR A 149 0.81 -8.62 -14.89
C THR A 149 1.58 -8.18 -13.64
N VAL A 150 1.95 -6.89 -13.52
CA VAL A 150 2.71 -6.38 -12.37
C VAL A 150 1.84 -6.16 -11.13
N MET A 151 0.64 -5.60 -11.29
CA MET A 151 -0.19 -5.07 -10.19
C MET A 151 -1.55 -5.77 -10.04
N GLY A 152 -1.83 -6.79 -10.85
CA GLY A 152 -3.03 -7.60 -10.76
C GLY A 152 -2.93 -8.68 -9.69
N GLY A 153 -3.83 -9.64 -9.74
CA GLY A 153 -4.01 -10.64 -8.70
C GLY A 153 -3.23 -11.96 -8.87
N GLU A 154 -2.60 -12.19 -10.03
CA GLU A 154 -1.94 -13.47 -10.32
C GLU A 154 -0.88 -13.85 -9.28
N ASP A 155 -0.03 -12.90 -8.85
CA ASP A 155 0.99 -13.18 -7.84
C ASP A 155 0.39 -13.47 -6.45
N TRP A 156 -0.70 -12.80 -6.11
CA TRP A 156 -1.44 -13.11 -4.88
C TRP A 156 -1.98 -14.54 -4.91
N GLU A 157 -2.50 -15.00 -6.06
CA GLU A 157 -2.91 -16.40 -6.24
C GLU A 157 -1.72 -17.36 -6.05
N TYR A 158 -0.54 -17.06 -6.62
CA TYR A 158 0.66 -17.90 -6.43
C TYR A 158 1.09 -18.02 -4.96
N TRP A 159 0.99 -16.95 -4.18
CA TRP A 159 1.25 -16.99 -2.75
C TRP A 159 0.28 -17.88 -1.99
N ILE A 160 -1.01 -17.76 -2.26
CA ILE A 160 -2.04 -18.56 -1.58
C ILE A 160 -1.96 -20.02 -2.01
N ASP A 161 -1.73 -20.30 -3.29
CA ASP A 161 -1.53 -21.66 -3.80
C ASP A 161 -0.35 -22.34 -3.12
N ALA A 162 0.77 -21.66 -2.98
CA ALA A 162 1.95 -22.18 -2.32
C ALA A 162 1.72 -22.47 -0.82
N LEU A 163 1.01 -21.58 -0.11
CA LEU A 163 0.67 -21.77 1.29
C LEU A 163 -0.32 -22.93 1.51
N LEU A 164 -1.31 -23.08 0.62
CA LEU A 164 -2.28 -24.19 0.65
C LEU A 164 -1.60 -25.52 0.35
N ALA A 165 -0.74 -25.59 -0.68
CA ALA A 165 -0.03 -26.81 -1.07
C ALA A 165 0.83 -27.39 0.06
N GLU A 166 1.34 -26.54 0.94
CA GLU A 166 2.19 -26.92 2.07
C GLU A 166 1.44 -26.99 3.42
N ASP A 167 0.10 -26.88 3.39
CA ASP A 167 -0.78 -26.87 4.58
C ASP A 167 -0.36 -25.83 5.64
N LEU A 168 0.02 -24.63 5.22
CA LEU A 168 0.51 -23.57 6.09
C LEU A 168 -0.53 -22.51 6.48
N LEU A 169 -1.77 -22.65 6.03
CA LEU A 169 -2.87 -21.78 6.45
C LEU A 169 -3.65 -22.42 7.62
N ALA A 170 -3.98 -21.63 8.61
CA ALA A 170 -4.81 -22.04 9.73
C ALA A 170 -6.27 -22.24 9.28
N PRO A 171 -7.08 -23.04 9.98
CA PRO A 171 -8.52 -23.05 9.78
C PRO A 171 -9.11 -21.63 9.95
N ASN A 172 -9.99 -21.24 9.02
CA ASN A 172 -10.56 -19.88 8.93
C ASN A 172 -9.53 -18.76 8.67
N ALA A 173 -8.36 -19.10 8.09
CA ALA A 173 -7.37 -18.10 7.73
C ALA A 173 -7.95 -17.07 6.77
N LYS A 174 -7.52 -15.81 6.95
CA LYS A 174 -7.95 -14.70 6.09
C LYS A 174 -6.79 -14.27 5.19
N THR A 175 -7.12 -13.80 4.00
CA THR A 175 -6.17 -13.05 3.17
C THR A 175 -6.80 -11.77 2.66
N VAL A 176 -6.05 -10.69 2.66
CA VAL A 176 -6.51 -9.39 2.20
C VAL A 176 -5.47 -8.77 1.28
N ALA A 177 -5.92 -8.32 0.10
CA ALA A 177 -5.13 -7.50 -0.80
C ALA A 177 -5.60 -6.05 -0.76
N TYR A 178 -4.65 -5.11 -0.74
CA TYR A 178 -4.96 -3.70 -0.63
C TYR A 178 -5.14 -3.05 -1.99
N THR A 179 -6.15 -2.20 -2.08
CA THR A 179 -6.45 -1.40 -3.26
C THR A 179 -6.86 0.02 -2.87
N TYR A 180 -6.92 0.87 -3.88
CA TYR A 180 -7.48 2.20 -3.82
C TYR A 180 -8.43 2.39 -5.01
N ILE A 181 -9.54 3.07 -4.81
CA ILE A 181 -10.48 3.45 -5.87
C ILE A 181 -10.45 4.96 -6.06
N GLY A 182 -10.46 5.71 -4.96
CA GLY A 182 -10.49 7.16 -4.96
C GLY A 182 -11.83 7.76 -5.34
N SER A 183 -11.81 9.06 -5.63
CA SER A 183 -12.98 9.83 -6.03
C SER A 183 -13.01 10.08 -7.55
N GLU A 184 -14.12 10.59 -8.05
CA GLU A 184 -14.32 10.98 -9.45
C GLU A 184 -13.19 11.89 -9.99
N LEU A 185 -12.54 12.68 -9.14
CA LEU A 185 -11.42 13.55 -9.53
C LEU A 185 -10.15 12.77 -9.89
N THR A 186 -10.00 11.56 -9.35
CA THR A 186 -8.83 10.70 -9.59
C THR A 186 -9.12 9.55 -10.55
N TRP A 187 -10.41 9.23 -10.80
CA TRP A 187 -10.81 8.08 -11.61
C TRP A 187 -10.21 8.07 -13.01
N PRO A 188 -10.15 9.18 -13.76
CA PRO A 188 -9.68 9.13 -15.15
C PRO A 188 -8.26 8.60 -15.31
N ILE A 189 -7.38 8.83 -14.33
CA ILE A 189 -6.00 8.32 -14.34
C ILE A 189 -5.81 7.06 -13.51
N TYR A 190 -6.67 6.82 -12.51
CA TYR A 190 -6.52 5.70 -11.60
C TYR A 190 -7.49 4.57 -11.91
N TRP A 191 -8.77 4.72 -11.51
CA TRP A 191 -9.78 3.66 -11.60
C TRP A 191 -10.19 3.33 -13.05
N GLU A 192 -10.27 4.34 -13.90
CA GLU A 192 -10.58 4.21 -15.34
C GLU A 192 -9.32 4.07 -16.21
N GLY A 193 -8.12 4.10 -15.59
CA GLY A 193 -6.83 3.94 -16.23
C GLY A 193 -6.28 2.50 -16.18
N THR A 194 -4.98 2.39 -16.49
CA THR A 194 -4.25 1.11 -16.45
C THR A 194 -4.30 0.45 -15.08
N LEU A 195 -4.22 1.25 -14.01
CA LEU A 195 -4.31 0.74 -12.63
C LEU A 195 -5.67 0.09 -12.35
N GLY A 196 -6.77 0.69 -12.83
CA GLY A 196 -8.10 0.10 -12.68
C GLY A 196 -8.24 -1.27 -13.35
N LYS A 197 -7.58 -1.49 -14.50
CA LYS A 197 -7.52 -2.82 -15.13
C LYS A 197 -6.80 -3.84 -14.26
N ALA A 198 -5.68 -3.45 -13.65
CA ALA A 198 -4.97 -4.31 -12.71
C ALA A 198 -5.81 -4.58 -11.44
N LYS A 199 -6.58 -3.60 -10.95
CA LYS A 199 -7.46 -3.77 -9.79
C LYS A 199 -8.68 -4.65 -10.09
N ALA A 200 -9.20 -4.61 -11.31
CA ALA A 200 -10.22 -5.55 -11.77
C ALA A 200 -9.71 -7.01 -11.77
N ASP A 201 -8.44 -7.23 -12.15
CA ASP A 201 -7.82 -8.56 -12.03
C ASP A 201 -7.56 -8.98 -10.58
N LEU A 202 -7.27 -8.02 -9.69
CA LEU A 202 -7.19 -8.28 -8.25
C LEU A 202 -8.54 -8.74 -7.67
N ASP A 203 -9.65 -8.14 -8.11
CA ASP A 203 -11.00 -8.55 -7.73
C ASP A 203 -11.32 -9.96 -8.25
N ARG A 204 -10.95 -10.29 -9.49
CA ARG A 204 -11.05 -11.64 -10.06
C ARG A 204 -10.30 -12.65 -9.19
N ALA A 205 -9.03 -12.36 -8.89
CA ALA A 205 -8.19 -13.23 -8.08
C ALA A 205 -8.76 -13.44 -6.67
N SER A 206 -9.36 -12.41 -6.06
CA SER A 206 -10.06 -12.54 -4.77
C SER A 206 -11.15 -13.61 -4.83
N GLY A 207 -11.94 -13.64 -5.91
CA GLY A 207 -12.97 -14.67 -6.11
C GLY A 207 -12.41 -16.09 -6.25
N GLU A 208 -11.34 -16.25 -7.02
CA GLU A 208 -10.65 -17.54 -7.20
C GLU A 208 -10.02 -18.04 -5.89
N ILE A 209 -9.32 -17.14 -5.17
CA ILE A 209 -8.73 -17.46 -3.87
C ILE A 209 -9.83 -17.83 -2.85
N GLN A 210 -10.95 -17.10 -2.84
CA GLN A 210 -12.08 -17.40 -1.96
C GLN A 210 -12.58 -18.84 -2.16
N GLN A 211 -12.69 -19.31 -3.41
CA GLN A 211 -13.09 -20.68 -3.70
C GLN A 211 -12.05 -21.69 -3.18
N LYS A 212 -10.77 -21.43 -3.38
CA LYS A 212 -9.67 -22.29 -2.89
C LYS A 212 -9.68 -22.43 -1.36
N LEU A 213 -9.99 -21.34 -0.65
CA LEU A 213 -9.99 -21.29 0.81
C LEU A 213 -11.23 -21.93 1.46
N GLN A 214 -12.27 -22.25 0.70
CA GLN A 214 -13.49 -22.87 1.23
C GLN A 214 -13.21 -24.15 2.04
N SER A 215 -12.24 -24.95 1.60
CA SER A 215 -11.88 -26.22 2.26
C SER A 215 -11.38 -26.07 3.69
N ILE A 216 -10.85 -24.89 4.04
CA ILE A 216 -10.37 -24.55 5.39
C ILE A 216 -11.26 -23.54 6.11
N GLY A 217 -12.42 -23.17 5.52
CA GLY A 217 -13.30 -22.12 6.05
C GLY A 217 -12.72 -20.71 5.97
N GLY A 218 -11.70 -20.51 5.13
CA GLY A 218 -10.99 -19.23 5.01
C GLY A 218 -11.74 -18.18 4.18
N ASP A 219 -11.24 -16.95 4.20
CA ASP A 219 -11.84 -15.80 3.52
C ASP A 219 -10.78 -14.96 2.79
N ALA A 220 -11.10 -14.55 1.55
CA ALA A 220 -10.24 -13.72 0.71
C ALA A 220 -10.97 -12.46 0.29
N ARG A 221 -10.38 -11.29 0.54
CA ARG A 221 -11.01 -10.00 0.23
C ARG A 221 -10.01 -9.01 -0.35
N VAL A 222 -10.52 -8.16 -1.21
CA VAL A 222 -9.87 -6.90 -1.55
C VAL A 222 -10.35 -5.83 -0.56
N ALA A 223 -9.44 -5.09 0.05
CA ALA A 223 -9.78 -3.98 0.94
C ALA A 223 -9.48 -2.65 0.24
N VAL A 224 -10.51 -1.84 0.07
CA VAL A 224 -10.42 -0.49 -0.50
C VAL A 224 -10.05 0.47 0.62
N LEU A 225 -8.86 1.03 0.52
CA LEU A 225 -8.27 1.92 1.50
C LEU A 225 -8.37 3.38 1.05
N LYS A 226 -8.24 4.33 1.97
CA LYS A 226 -8.22 5.77 1.66
C LYS A 226 -6.87 6.21 1.07
N ALA A 227 -6.81 7.39 0.48
CA ALA A 227 -5.56 8.01 0.08
C ALA A 227 -4.64 8.27 1.29
N ILE A 228 -3.37 7.91 1.16
CA ILE A 228 -2.31 8.23 2.12
C ILE A 228 -1.09 8.81 1.39
N VAL A 229 -0.17 9.40 2.15
CA VAL A 229 1.15 9.76 1.64
C VAL A 229 2.03 8.52 1.61
N SER A 230 2.51 8.15 0.44
CA SER A 230 3.45 7.05 0.23
C SER A 230 4.32 7.32 -1.00
N GLN A 231 5.39 6.56 -1.19
CA GLN A 231 6.19 6.67 -2.42
C GLN A 231 5.35 6.34 -3.66
N ALA A 232 4.46 5.35 -3.58
CA ALA A 232 3.60 4.96 -4.68
C ALA A 232 2.57 6.06 -5.02
N SER A 233 1.88 6.61 -4.02
CA SER A 233 0.85 7.64 -4.24
C SER A 233 1.44 8.96 -4.75
N ALA A 234 2.64 9.33 -4.30
CA ALA A 234 3.33 10.53 -4.76
C ALA A 234 3.77 10.47 -6.23
N ALA A 235 3.88 9.27 -6.80
CA ALA A 235 4.24 9.06 -8.21
C ALA A 235 3.06 9.21 -9.19
N ILE A 236 1.82 9.26 -8.70
CA ILE A 236 0.61 9.36 -9.54
C ILE A 236 0.29 10.85 -9.78
N PRO A 237 0.26 11.35 -11.03
CA PRO A 237 0.25 12.79 -11.33
C PRO A 237 -0.81 13.63 -10.60
N VAL A 238 -2.03 13.14 -10.47
CA VAL A 238 -3.15 13.86 -9.84
C VAL A 238 -3.13 13.77 -8.32
N VAL A 239 -2.58 12.67 -7.78
CA VAL A 239 -2.78 12.30 -6.38
C VAL A 239 -2.18 13.30 -5.39
N PRO A 240 -0.97 13.87 -5.57
CA PRO A 240 -0.44 14.85 -4.61
C PRO A 240 -1.32 16.10 -4.46
N LEU A 241 -1.88 16.63 -5.55
CA LEU A 241 -2.78 17.79 -5.48
C LEU A 241 -4.12 17.41 -4.84
N TYR A 242 -4.69 16.28 -5.27
CA TYR A 242 -5.94 15.77 -4.67
C TYR A 242 -5.77 15.51 -3.18
N ALA A 243 -4.69 14.82 -2.77
CA ALA A 243 -4.41 14.53 -1.38
C ALA A 243 -4.20 15.80 -0.54
N ALA A 244 -3.51 16.80 -1.08
CA ALA A 244 -3.35 18.07 -0.38
C ALA A 244 -4.69 18.75 -0.08
N LEU A 245 -5.62 18.77 -1.04
CA LEU A 245 -6.98 19.30 -0.84
C LEU A 245 -7.78 18.42 0.12
N LEU A 246 -7.76 17.12 -0.09
CA LEU A 246 -8.47 16.14 0.73
C LEU A 246 -8.07 16.23 2.20
N PHE A 247 -6.76 16.19 2.49
CA PHE A 247 -6.27 16.21 3.87
C PHE A 247 -6.58 17.52 4.57
N ARG A 248 -6.53 18.65 3.86
CA ARG A 248 -6.97 19.93 4.39
C ARG A 248 -8.43 19.88 4.83
N VAL A 249 -9.30 19.41 3.94
CA VAL A 249 -10.74 19.29 4.23
C VAL A 249 -11.01 18.31 5.37
N MET A 250 -10.38 17.14 5.35
CA MET A 250 -10.56 16.12 6.39
C MET A 250 -10.05 16.61 7.76
N LYS A 251 -8.94 17.36 7.80
CA LYS A 251 -8.41 17.97 9.04
C LYS A 251 -9.36 19.05 9.57
N GLU A 252 -9.91 19.90 8.69
CA GLU A 252 -10.91 20.91 9.06
C GLU A 252 -12.22 20.30 9.61
N GLN A 253 -12.59 19.12 9.13
CA GLN A 253 -13.78 18.37 9.56
C GLN A 253 -13.52 17.38 10.70
N GLY A 254 -12.26 17.21 11.13
CA GLY A 254 -11.89 16.29 12.20
C GLY A 254 -12.01 14.80 11.82
N SER A 255 -11.98 14.46 10.51
CA SER A 255 -12.11 13.10 10.00
C SER A 255 -10.80 12.55 9.41
N HIS A 256 -9.69 13.29 9.53
CA HIS A 256 -8.40 12.84 9.01
C HIS A 256 -7.83 11.68 9.82
N GLU A 257 -7.43 10.64 9.13
CA GLU A 257 -6.68 9.50 9.67
C GLU A 257 -5.33 9.43 8.96
N GLU A 258 -4.27 9.15 9.68
CA GLU A 258 -2.99 8.75 9.10
C GLU A 258 -2.98 7.24 8.81
N CYS A 259 -1.84 6.72 8.31
CA CYS A 259 -1.76 5.35 7.81
C CYS A 259 -2.00 4.30 8.90
N ILE A 260 -1.47 4.50 10.12
CA ILE A 260 -1.58 3.52 11.20
C ILE A 260 -3.01 3.48 11.75
N GLU A 261 -3.63 4.63 12.02
CA GLU A 261 -5.02 4.72 12.49
C GLU A 261 -5.98 4.10 11.47
N HIS A 262 -5.75 4.35 10.19
CA HIS A 262 -6.55 3.77 9.12
C HIS A 262 -6.48 2.23 9.10
N ILE A 263 -5.29 1.67 9.22
CA ILE A 263 -5.11 0.22 9.28
C ILE A 263 -5.61 -0.37 10.60
N GLU A 264 -5.45 0.33 11.73
CA GLU A 264 -6.05 -0.08 13.00
C GLU A 264 -7.58 -0.19 12.86
N ARG A 265 -8.22 0.77 12.22
CA ARG A 265 -9.66 0.75 11.93
C ARG A 265 -10.04 -0.43 11.02
N LEU A 266 -9.25 -0.73 9.98
CA LEU A 266 -9.45 -1.93 9.16
C LEU A 266 -9.39 -3.21 10.01
N PHE A 267 -8.36 -3.36 10.82
CA PHE A 267 -8.17 -4.56 11.64
C PHE A 267 -9.28 -4.72 12.68
N THR A 268 -9.60 -3.67 13.42
CA THR A 268 -10.57 -3.71 14.52
C THR A 268 -12.01 -3.87 14.02
N THR A 269 -12.38 -3.22 12.91
CA THR A 269 -13.77 -3.18 12.45
C THR A 269 -14.11 -4.20 11.38
N GLN A 270 -13.12 -4.70 10.63
CA GLN A 270 -13.36 -5.58 9.48
C GLN A 270 -12.69 -6.95 9.61
N LEU A 271 -11.47 -7.02 10.14
CA LEU A 271 -10.69 -8.26 10.13
C LEU A 271 -10.72 -9.01 11.47
N SER A 272 -11.04 -8.36 12.59
CA SER A 272 -11.12 -8.98 13.91
C SER A 272 -12.14 -10.12 13.96
N SER A 273 -11.97 -11.02 14.94
CA SER A 273 -12.94 -12.10 15.17
C SER A 273 -14.29 -11.53 15.58
N GLY A 274 -15.35 -11.89 14.87
CA GLY A 274 -16.72 -11.40 15.11
C GLY A 274 -17.02 -10.03 14.50
N ALA A 275 -16.08 -9.39 13.81
CA ALA A 275 -16.36 -8.18 13.05
C ALA A 275 -17.39 -8.44 11.95
N HIS A 276 -18.31 -7.50 11.78
CA HIS A 276 -19.24 -7.51 10.66
C HIS A 276 -18.64 -6.72 9.50
N MET A 277 -18.05 -7.43 8.52
CA MET A 277 -17.42 -6.78 7.37
C MET A 277 -18.44 -5.96 6.58
N ARG A 278 -18.10 -4.71 6.28
CA ARG A 278 -18.86 -3.87 5.34
C ARG A 278 -18.33 -4.13 3.93
N LEU A 279 -19.11 -4.85 3.15
CA LEU A 279 -18.77 -5.19 1.77
C LEU A 279 -19.58 -4.34 0.80
N ASP A 280 -18.95 -3.94 -0.30
CA ASP A 280 -19.65 -3.37 -1.45
C ASP A 280 -20.27 -4.49 -2.33
N ASP A 281 -20.98 -4.10 -3.39
CA ASP A 281 -21.64 -5.03 -4.33
C ASP A 281 -20.66 -5.97 -5.05
N SER A 282 -19.37 -5.62 -5.08
CA SER A 282 -18.30 -6.47 -5.62
C SER A 282 -17.63 -7.35 -4.56
N GLY A 283 -18.10 -7.33 -3.30
CA GLY A 283 -17.56 -8.11 -2.20
C GLY A 283 -16.26 -7.57 -1.61
N ARG A 284 -15.91 -6.30 -1.88
CA ARG A 284 -14.72 -5.65 -1.32
C ARG A 284 -15.02 -5.01 0.03
N ILE A 285 -14.07 -5.10 0.95
CA ILE A 285 -14.12 -4.36 2.22
C ILE A 285 -13.95 -2.87 1.92
N ARG A 286 -14.84 -2.02 2.51
CA ARG A 286 -14.79 -0.57 2.32
C ARG A 286 -14.41 0.11 3.63
N VAL A 287 -13.20 0.71 3.64
CA VAL A 287 -12.71 1.57 4.74
C VAL A 287 -12.26 2.94 4.25
N ASP A 288 -12.60 3.28 3.01
CA ASP A 288 -12.43 4.58 2.38
C ASP A 288 -13.61 5.55 2.65
N ASP A 289 -14.53 5.16 3.49
CA ASP A 289 -15.77 5.87 3.83
C ASP A 289 -15.55 7.30 4.36
N LEU A 290 -14.48 7.55 5.12
CA LEU A 290 -14.16 8.89 5.61
C LEU A 290 -13.65 9.80 4.50
N GLU A 291 -12.85 9.30 3.57
CA GLU A 291 -12.44 10.03 2.37
C GLU A 291 -13.64 10.33 1.48
N LEU A 292 -14.50 9.32 1.25
CA LEU A 292 -15.66 9.41 0.36
C LEU A 292 -16.92 9.97 1.00
N ALA A 293 -16.85 10.43 2.25
CA ALA A 293 -17.98 11.11 2.90
C ALA A 293 -18.46 12.28 2.03
N GLU A 294 -19.78 12.39 1.84
CA GLU A 294 -20.41 13.40 0.97
C GLU A 294 -19.92 14.81 1.26
N ALA A 295 -19.86 15.19 2.53
CA ALA A 295 -19.40 16.52 2.96
C ALA A 295 -17.93 16.76 2.62
N VAL A 296 -17.07 15.73 2.72
CA VAL A 296 -15.66 15.82 2.35
C VAL A 296 -15.52 16.00 0.84
N GLN A 297 -16.16 15.12 0.06
CA GLN A 297 -16.04 15.16 -1.40
C GLN A 297 -16.69 16.39 -2.02
N ALA A 298 -17.80 16.86 -1.49
CA ALA A 298 -18.42 18.12 -1.95
C ALA A 298 -17.47 19.30 -1.80
N GLU A 299 -16.77 19.42 -0.66
CA GLU A 299 -15.83 20.50 -0.43
C GLU A 299 -14.56 20.36 -1.27
N VAL A 300 -14.00 19.14 -1.42
CA VAL A 300 -12.86 18.90 -2.32
C VAL A 300 -13.22 19.25 -3.77
N LYS A 301 -14.39 18.80 -4.26
CA LYS A 301 -14.89 19.13 -5.61
C LYS A 301 -15.08 20.63 -5.80
N ARG A 302 -15.54 21.35 -4.77
CA ARG A 302 -15.67 22.81 -4.79
C ARG A 302 -14.31 23.50 -4.94
N ARG A 303 -13.29 23.03 -4.21
CA ARG A 303 -11.92 23.61 -4.25
C ARG A 303 -11.16 23.26 -5.53
N TRP A 304 -11.38 22.09 -6.10
CA TRP A 304 -10.63 21.57 -7.25
C TRP A 304 -10.52 22.51 -8.45
N PRO A 305 -11.60 23.09 -8.99
CA PRO A 305 -11.51 24.03 -10.11
C PRO A 305 -10.83 25.35 -9.75
N LEU A 306 -10.91 25.75 -8.48
CA LEU A 306 -10.41 27.04 -8.00
C LEU A 306 -8.91 27.03 -7.67
N VAL A 307 -8.36 25.84 -7.32
CA VAL A 307 -6.98 25.75 -6.85
C VAL A 307 -5.99 26.09 -7.96
N ASP A 308 -5.05 26.99 -7.63
CA ASP A 308 -3.88 27.38 -8.42
C ASP A 308 -2.64 27.51 -7.52
N THR A 309 -1.51 27.88 -8.12
CA THR A 309 -0.24 28.04 -7.40
C THR A 309 -0.30 29.06 -6.26
N GLN A 310 -1.09 30.13 -6.41
CA GLN A 310 -1.14 31.22 -5.44
C GLN A 310 -2.00 30.89 -4.23
N ASN A 311 -3.13 30.22 -4.46
CA ASN A 311 -4.12 29.91 -3.41
C ASN A 311 -4.00 28.48 -2.83
N LEU A 312 -3.13 27.64 -3.40
CA LEU A 312 -2.92 26.28 -2.87
C LEU A 312 -2.60 26.23 -1.36
N PRO A 313 -1.80 27.14 -0.77
CA PRO A 313 -1.55 27.12 0.68
C PRO A 313 -2.82 27.34 1.53
N GLU A 314 -3.83 28.03 0.99
CA GLU A 314 -5.10 28.28 1.68
C GLU A 314 -6.08 27.12 1.49
N LEU A 315 -6.17 26.58 0.26
CA LEU A 315 -7.16 25.56 -0.10
C LEU A 315 -6.71 24.13 0.19
N GLY A 316 -5.40 23.88 0.25
CA GLY A 316 -4.81 22.57 0.44
C GLY A 316 -3.76 22.54 1.55
N ASP A 317 -3.37 21.34 1.96
CA ASP A 317 -2.31 21.07 2.93
C ASP A 317 -1.08 20.43 2.27
N LEU A 318 -0.50 21.14 1.27
CA LEU A 318 0.71 20.67 0.61
C LEU A 318 1.91 20.62 1.56
N ALA A 319 1.95 21.51 2.55
CA ALA A 319 3.02 21.52 3.56
C ALA A 319 2.96 20.25 4.42
N GLY A 320 1.77 19.84 4.88
CA GLY A 320 1.57 18.58 5.59
C GLY A 320 1.91 17.38 4.71
N PHE A 321 1.46 17.37 3.45
CA PHE A 321 1.82 16.31 2.50
C PHE A 321 3.35 16.15 2.35
N ARG A 322 4.09 17.25 2.23
CA ARG A 322 5.56 17.24 2.15
C ARG A 322 6.19 16.72 3.45
N ALA A 323 5.70 17.19 4.59
CA ALA A 323 6.19 16.76 5.89
C ALA A 323 6.00 15.24 6.06
N ASP A 324 4.82 14.72 5.72
CA ASP A 324 4.53 13.30 5.82
C ASP A 324 5.33 12.47 4.80
N PHE A 325 5.56 13.00 3.60
CA PHE A 325 6.45 12.37 2.63
C PHE A 325 7.90 12.28 3.13
N LEU A 326 8.43 13.33 3.74
CA LEU A 326 9.77 13.34 4.32
C LEU A 326 9.90 12.38 5.51
N LYS A 327 8.84 12.25 6.33
CA LYS A 327 8.81 11.29 7.44
C LYS A 327 8.95 9.84 6.99
N ILE A 328 8.50 9.49 5.77
CA ILE A 328 8.70 8.14 5.21
C ILE A 328 10.18 7.77 5.16
N PHE A 329 11.05 8.77 4.96
CA PHE A 329 12.51 8.62 4.92
C PHE A 329 13.20 8.98 6.23
N GLY A 330 12.44 9.20 7.30
CA GLY A 330 12.96 9.53 8.63
C GLY A 330 13.33 11.00 8.84
N PHE A 331 12.94 11.91 7.92
CA PHE A 331 13.20 13.34 8.07
C PHE A 331 12.07 14.08 8.79
N GLY A 332 12.39 15.24 9.38
CA GLY A 332 11.41 16.09 10.08
C GLY A 332 10.99 15.55 11.45
N ILE A 333 11.75 14.67 12.06
CA ILE A 333 11.50 14.15 13.40
C ILE A 333 12.12 15.11 14.42
N GLU A 334 11.29 15.55 15.38
CA GLU A 334 11.74 16.45 16.43
C GLU A 334 12.82 15.81 17.32
N GLY A 335 13.87 16.58 17.65
CA GLY A 335 14.99 16.14 18.49
C GLY A 335 16.04 15.30 17.77
N VAL A 336 15.94 15.08 16.47
CA VAL A 336 16.96 14.42 15.66
C VAL A 336 17.92 15.45 15.08
N ASP A 337 19.21 15.28 15.36
CA ASP A 337 20.28 16.05 14.73
C ASP A 337 20.67 15.38 13.39
N TYR A 338 20.22 15.97 12.29
CA TYR A 338 20.47 15.44 10.94
C TYR A 338 21.86 15.77 10.39
N ASP A 339 22.62 16.65 11.05
CA ASP A 339 24.00 17.00 10.68
C ASP A 339 25.01 16.13 11.44
N ALA A 340 24.59 15.34 12.42
CA ALA A 340 25.45 14.43 13.15
C ALA A 340 25.98 13.30 12.26
N GLU A 341 27.27 13.01 12.38
CA GLU A 341 27.87 11.81 11.78
C GLU A 341 27.32 10.57 12.48
N VAL A 342 26.80 9.64 11.69
CA VAL A 342 26.23 8.39 12.18
C VAL A 342 26.81 7.20 11.46
N ASP A 343 26.95 6.08 12.16
CA ASP A 343 27.27 4.79 11.54
C ASP A 343 26.02 4.28 10.80
N PRO A 344 26.07 4.14 9.45
CA PRO A 344 24.92 3.67 8.68
C PRO A 344 24.49 2.22 9.00
N GLN A 345 25.36 1.44 9.64
CA GLN A 345 25.04 0.07 10.07
C GLN A 345 24.41 0.02 11.46
N ARG A 346 24.39 1.12 12.19
CA ARG A 346 23.81 1.16 13.54
C ARG A 346 22.29 1.04 13.46
N ILE A 347 21.80 0.03 14.17
CA ILE A 347 20.38 -0.16 14.46
C ILE A 347 20.16 0.28 15.90
N SER A 348 19.37 1.32 16.12
CA SER A 348 19.09 1.83 17.47
C SER A 348 18.13 0.93 18.24
#